data_f809a552191fe8d55f0d0b7469b4fceb
#
_entry.id   f809a552191fe8d55f0d0b7469b4fceb
#
_cell.length_a   1.000
_cell.length_b   1.000
_cell.length_c   1.000
_cell.angle_alpha   90.00
_cell.angle_beta   90.00
_cell.angle_gamma   90.00
#
_symmetry.space_group_name_H-M   'P 1'
#
loop_
_entity.id
_entity.type
_entity.pdbx_description
1 polymer ?
#
loop_
_entity_poly.entity_id
_entity_poly.type
_entity_poly.pdbx_seq_one_letter_code
_entity_poly.pdbx_strand_id
1 'polypeptide(L)'
;CRGDDGKLYVVKRLNAAYLGCIYEWIAAQLGTRFGLPVPDSQLVYIDDLLVEGDDELTNDLGCGIAFASELKDSLQEVNLDRLREVKKSLLLDLFMFDYWIKNSDRTLTDKGGNPNLYYNIVTGDLVVFDHNLAFEHDFSSLDHKSIHAASSVIKGQTDLFTDVIDKAHYQAKFEEAMLDFDAVINIIPREWLDGLKDADGEIDRIRVLLNDFVNENFWEALA
;
A
#
# COMPACT_ATOMS: atom_id res chain seq x y z
N CYS A 1 9.53 -10.60 12.80
CA CYS A 1 10.38 -10.28 13.95
C CYS A 1 9.53 -9.94 15.17
N ARG A 2 10.13 -9.99 16.37
CA ARG A 2 9.52 -9.52 17.62
C ARG A 2 10.20 -8.22 18.03
N GLY A 3 9.43 -7.16 18.27
CA GLY A 3 9.94 -5.88 18.77
C GLY A 3 10.16 -5.90 20.30
N ASP A 4 10.87 -4.88 20.78
CA ASP A 4 11.12 -4.66 22.21
C ASP A 4 9.82 -4.39 23.00
N ASP A 5 8.77 -3.94 22.32
CA ASP A 5 7.41 -3.78 22.86
C ASP A 5 6.65 -5.11 23.00
N GLY A 6 7.27 -6.22 22.58
CA GLY A 6 6.72 -7.57 22.63
C GLY A 6 5.77 -7.91 21.46
N LYS A 7 5.45 -6.98 20.59
CA LYS A 7 4.62 -7.23 19.40
C LYS A 7 5.40 -7.96 18.31
N LEU A 8 4.66 -8.56 17.38
CA LEU A 8 5.22 -9.18 16.18
C LEU A 8 5.09 -8.24 14.98
N TYR A 9 6.11 -8.24 14.12
CA TYR A 9 6.18 -7.39 12.94
C TYR A 9 6.64 -8.17 11.71
N VAL A 10 6.07 -7.83 10.57
CA VAL A 10 6.65 -8.09 9.26
C VAL A 10 7.63 -6.97 8.97
N VAL A 11 8.88 -7.32 8.68
CA VAL A 11 9.97 -6.34 8.53
C VAL A 11 10.51 -6.43 7.11
N LYS A 12 10.69 -5.26 6.47
CA LYS A 12 11.25 -5.11 5.12
C LYS A 12 12.43 -4.15 5.16
N ARG A 13 13.53 -4.50 4.49
CA ARG A 13 14.69 -3.64 4.30
C ARG A 13 15.40 -3.95 2.99
N LEU A 14 16.48 -4.76 2.99
CA LEU A 14 17.25 -5.06 1.79
C LEU A 14 16.48 -5.91 0.79
N ASN A 15 15.64 -6.82 1.26
CA ASN A 15 14.75 -7.66 0.43
C ASN A 15 13.74 -6.86 -0.40
N ALA A 16 13.33 -5.69 0.08
CA ALA A 16 12.45 -4.77 -0.66
C ALA A 16 13.19 -3.68 -1.41
N ALA A 17 14.52 -3.60 -1.27
CA ALA A 17 15.36 -2.46 -1.60
C ALA A 17 14.90 -1.16 -0.89
N TYR A 18 15.76 -0.16 -0.81
CA TYR A 18 15.40 1.10 -0.14
C TYR A 18 14.23 1.83 -0.80
N LEU A 19 14.13 1.77 -2.13
CA LEU A 19 13.01 2.36 -2.85
C LEU A 19 11.67 1.72 -2.46
N GLY A 20 11.62 0.39 -2.39
CA GLY A 20 10.43 -0.32 -1.93
C GLY A 20 10.07 -0.02 -0.48
N CYS A 21 11.06 0.17 0.40
CA CYS A 21 10.82 0.61 1.78
C CYS A 21 10.25 2.03 1.86
N ILE A 22 10.71 2.95 1.01
CA ILE A 22 10.18 4.32 0.90
C ILE A 22 8.73 4.28 0.42
N TYR A 23 8.42 3.49 -0.61
CA TYR A 23 7.07 3.33 -1.13
C TYR A 23 6.13 2.72 -0.09
N GLU A 24 6.57 1.67 0.58
CA GLU A 24 5.81 1.03 1.66
C GLU A 24 5.50 2.01 2.79
N TRP A 25 6.51 2.79 3.24
CA TRP A 25 6.34 3.80 4.27
C TRP A 25 5.31 4.86 3.87
N ILE A 26 5.48 5.48 2.71
CA ILE A 26 4.59 6.54 2.22
C ILE A 26 3.16 6.00 2.06
N ALA A 27 3.00 4.86 1.38
CA ALA A 27 1.69 4.28 1.12
C ALA A 27 0.97 3.83 2.40
N ALA A 28 1.70 3.26 3.39
CA ALA A 28 1.11 2.88 4.67
C ALA A 28 0.59 4.11 5.45
N GLN A 29 1.36 5.21 5.50
CA GLN A 29 0.93 6.45 6.15
C GLN A 29 -0.27 7.08 5.45
N LEU A 30 -0.27 7.12 4.12
CA LEU A 30 -1.40 7.62 3.33
C LEU A 30 -2.63 6.72 3.48
N GLY A 31 -2.46 5.40 3.42
CA GLY A 31 -3.55 4.44 3.54
C GLY A 31 -4.27 4.53 4.90
N THR A 32 -3.52 4.68 5.98
CA THR A 32 -4.07 4.89 7.32
C THR A 32 -4.89 6.18 7.38
N ARG A 33 -4.39 7.30 6.86
CA ARG A 33 -5.10 8.59 6.81
C ARG A 33 -6.30 8.57 5.88
N PHE A 34 -6.21 7.82 4.80
CA PHE A 34 -7.33 7.60 3.87
C PHE A 34 -8.45 6.75 4.50
N GLY A 35 -8.18 6.05 5.60
CA GLY A 35 -9.14 5.24 6.33
C GLY A 35 -9.19 3.77 5.89
N LEU A 36 -8.14 3.27 5.23
CA LEU A 36 -8.00 1.83 4.96
C LEU A 36 -7.51 1.08 6.20
N PRO A 37 -7.88 -0.19 6.36
CA PRO A 37 -7.41 -1.05 7.44
C PRO A 37 -5.97 -1.54 7.19
N VAL A 38 -5.03 -0.60 7.12
CA VAL A 38 -3.60 -0.86 7.04
C VAL A 38 -3.08 -1.11 8.45
N PRO A 39 -2.27 -2.16 8.70
CA PRO A 39 -1.64 -2.38 10.00
C PRO A 39 -0.77 -1.20 10.44
N ASP A 40 -0.69 -0.97 11.74
CA ASP A 40 0.21 0.01 12.30
C ASP A 40 1.63 -0.23 11.80
N SER A 41 2.26 0.82 11.29
CA SER A 41 3.61 0.75 10.75
C SER A 41 4.54 1.70 11.47
N GLN A 42 5.81 1.31 11.56
CA GLN A 42 6.86 2.09 12.20
C GLN A 42 8.22 1.81 11.58
N LEU A 43 9.17 2.69 11.86
CA LEU A 43 10.58 2.46 11.57
C LEU A 43 11.22 1.78 12.77
N VAL A 44 11.96 0.70 12.53
CA VAL A 44 12.65 -0.08 13.56
C VAL A 44 14.13 -0.17 13.23
N TYR A 45 14.97 -0.27 14.25
CA TYR A 45 16.40 -0.53 14.06
C TYR A 45 16.69 -2.03 14.25
N ILE A 46 17.34 -2.62 13.26
CA ILE A 46 17.84 -4.00 13.33
C ILE A 46 19.28 -3.96 13.79
N ASP A 47 19.56 -4.50 14.97
CA ASP A 47 20.89 -4.61 15.51
C ASP A 47 21.69 -5.72 14.79
N ASP A 48 23.01 -5.54 14.63
CA ASP A 48 23.92 -6.51 14.01
C ASP A 48 23.79 -7.90 14.65
N LEU A 49 23.64 -7.95 15.99
CA LEU A 49 23.54 -9.19 16.75
C LEU A 49 22.30 -10.04 16.37
N LEU A 50 21.27 -9.42 15.79
CA LEU A 50 20.06 -10.12 15.36
C LEU A 50 20.23 -10.88 14.06
N VAL A 51 21.21 -10.49 13.24
CA VAL A 51 21.45 -11.08 11.91
C VAL A 51 22.79 -11.82 11.85
N GLU A 52 23.65 -11.64 12.87
CA GLU A 52 24.98 -12.28 12.96
C GLU A 52 24.85 -13.80 12.97
N GLY A 53 25.55 -14.45 12.02
CA GLY A 53 25.58 -15.92 11.91
C GLY A 53 24.42 -16.52 11.11
N ASP A 54 23.52 -15.69 10.55
CA ASP A 54 22.47 -16.10 9.63
C ASP A 54 22.62 -15.36 8.31
N ASP A 55 23.16 -16.02 7.30
CA ASP A 55 23.44 -15.43 5.99
C ASP A 55 22.15 -15.00 5.25
N GLU A 56 21.04 -15.73 5.44
CA GLU A 56 19.75 -15.39 4.82
C GLU A 56 19.18 -14.11 5.42
N LEU A 57 19.12 -14.01 6.74
CA LEU A 57 18.68 -12.79 7.41
C LEU A 57 19.61 -11.61 7.14
N THR A 58 20.93 -11.84 7.06
CA THR A 58 21.88 -10.79 6.71
C THR A 58 21.66 -10.24 5.30
N ASN A 59 21.34 -11.11 4.33
CA ASN A 59 21.06 -10.69 2.95
C ASN A 59 19.70 -10.00 2.81
N ASP A 60 18.69 -10.47 3.54
CA ASP A 60 17.32 -9.95 3.43
C ASP A 60 17.12 -8.65 4.23
N LEU A 61 17.68 -8.59 5.41
CA LEU A 61 17.47 -7.47 6.32
C LEU A 61 18.77 -6.68 6.57
N GLY A 62 19.88 -7.35 6.89
CA GLY A 62 21.09 -6.69 7.37
C GLY A 62 20.83 -5.84 8.62
N CYS A 63 21.80 -5.06 9.06
CA CYS A 63 21.63 -4.08 10.14
C CYS A 63 21.22 -2.71 9.62
N GLY A 64 20.50 -1.93 10.45
CA GLY A 64 20.07 -0.56 10.14
C GLY A 64 18.57 -0.34 10.27
N ILE A 65 18.07 0.79 9.77
CA ILE A 65 16.65 1.15 9.88
C ILE A 65 15.84 0.37 8.85
N ALA A 66 14.74 -0.23 9.28
CA ALA A 66 13.83 -1.02 8.48
C ALA A 66 12.39 -0.52 8.62
N PHE A 67 11.57 -0.75 7.59
CA PHE A 67 10.12 -0.65 7.69
C PHE A 67 9.57 -1.85 8.45
N ALA A 68 8.66 -1.62 9.39
CA ALA A 68 7.98 -2.67 10.14
C ALA A 68 6.46 -2.43 10.16
N SER A 69 5.69 -3.45 9.81
CA SER A 69 4.24 -3.48 9.85
C SER A 69 3.79 -4.48 10.92
N GLU A 70 2.88 -4.10 11.83
CA GLU A 70 2.41 -4.97 12.91
C GLU A 70 1.74 -6.22 12.33
N LEU A 71 2.26 -7.39 12.69
CA LEU A 71 1.66 -8.66 12.31
C LEU A 71 0.39 -8.89 13.12
N LYS A 72 -0.75 -8.88 12.46
CA LYS A 72 -2.04 -9.23 13.08
C LYS A 72 -2.19 -10.74 13.16
N ASP A 73 -2.77 -11.21 14.27
CA ASP A 73 -3.04 -12.63 14.47
C ASP A 73 -4.23 -13.13 13.64
N SER A 74 -4.29 -14.45 13.46
CA SER A 74 -5.45 -15.10 12.85
C SER A 74 -5.80 -14.62 11.45
N LEU A 75 -4.79 -14.31 10.64
CA LEU A 75 -4.96 -13.86 9.26
C LEU A 75 -5.05 -15.03 8.29
N GLN A 76 -5.93 -14.91 7.31
CA GLN A 76 -6.01 -15.78 6.14
C GLN A 76 -6.07 -14.93 4.87
N GLU A 77 -5.35 -15.35 3.84
CA GLU A 77 -5.38 -14.67 2.55
C GLU A 77 -6.79 -14.64 1.95
N VAL A 78 -7.12 -13.52 1.33
CA VAL A 78 -8.43 -13.29 0.74
C VAL A 78 -8.54 -14.01 -0.60
N ASN A 79 -9.67 -14.67 -0.83
CA ASN A 79 -10.09 -15.18 -2.13
C ASN A 79 -11.32 -14.40 -2.64
N LEU A 80 -11.75 -14.65 -3.87
CA LEU A 80 -12.89 -13.96 -4.48
C LEU A 80 -14.20 -14.13 -3.72
N ASP A 81 -14.45 -15.30 -3.13
CA ASP A 81 -15.69 -15.53 -2.37
C ASP A 81 -15.71 -14.67 -1.11
N ARG A 82 -14.56 -14.56 -0.44
CA ARG A 82 -14.43 -13.71 0.74
C ARG A 82 -14.54 -12.23 0.41
N LEU A 83 -13.98 -11.78 -0.73
CA LEU A 83 -14.14 -10.39 -1.17
C LEU A 83 -15.60 -10.00 -1.37
N ARG A 84 -16.46 -10.90 -1.81
CA ARG A 84 -17.91 -10.64 -1.98
C ARG A 84 -18.63 -10.35 -0.67
N GLU A 85 -18.07 -10.77 0.47
CA GLU A 85 -18.60 -10.52 1.81
C GLU A 85 -18.13 -9.17 2.39
N VAL A 86 -17.07 -8.57 1.82
CA VAL A 86 -16.54 -7.27 2.25
C VAL A 86 -17.50 -6.15 1.85
N LYS A 87 -17.60 -5.14 2.71
CA LYS A 87 -18.43 -3.95 2.42
C LYS A 87 -17.96 -3.29 1.12
N LYS A 88 -18.90 -3.01 0.21
CA LYS A 88 -18.61 -2.36 -1.07
C LYS A 88 -17.88 -1.04 -0.94
N SER A 89 -18.27 -0.21 0.03
CA SER A 89 -17.60 1.07 0.27
C SER A 89 -16.12 0.89 0.57
N LEU A 90 -15.75 -0.14 1.34
CA LEU A 90 -14.35 -0.44 1.63
C LEU A 90 -13.61 -0.96 0.39
N LEU A 91 -14.25 -1.79 -0.44
CA LEU A 91 -13.66 -2.25 -1.70
C LEU A 91 -13.47 -1.10 -2.70
N LEU A 92 -14.41 -0.16 -2.73
CA LEU A 92 -14.32 1.02 -3.58
C LEU A 92 -13.23 1.97 -3.06
N ASP A 93 -13.13 2.15 -1.74
CA ASP A 93 -12.05 2.89 -1.11
C ASP A 93 -10.67 2.28 -1.46
N LEU A 94 -10.55 0.96 -1.37
CA LEU A 94 -9.33 0.25 -1.73
C LEU A 94 -8.97 0.44 -3.21
N PHE A 95 -9.95 0.27 -4.10
CA PHE A 95 -9.79 0.48 -5.55
C PHE A 95 -9.31 1.91 -5.86
N MET A 96 -9.94 2.90 -5.25
CA MET A 96 -9.60 4.32 -5.47
C MET A 96 -8.26 4.69 -4.86
N PHE A 97 -7.91 4.12 -3.72
CA PHE A 97 -6.61 4.33 -3.10
C PHE A 97 -5.48 3.78 -3.96
N ASP A 98 -5.56 2.50 -4.37
CA ASP A 98 -4.54 1.87 -5.23
C ASP A 98 -4.43 2.55 -6.61
N TYR A 99 -5.56 3.03 -7.15
CA TYR A 99 -5.55 3.86 -8.35
C TYR A 99 -4.80 5.18 -8.15
N TRP A 100 -5.03 5.85 -7.02
CA TRP A 100 -4.41 7.11 -6.67
C TRP A 100 -2.90 6.98 -6.49
N ILE A 101 -2.45 5.99 -5.73
CA ILE A 101 -1.03 5.73 -5.49
C ILE A 101 -0.35 4.92 -6.62
N LYS A 102 -1.07 4.61 -7.71
CA LYS A 102 -0.57 3.82 -8.85
C LYS A 102 0.01 2.48 -8.43
N ASN A 103 -0.74 1.73 -7.63
CA ASN A 103 -0.40 0.36 -7.21
C ASN A 103 -1.07 -0.66 -8.13
N SER A 104 -0.31 -1.31 -9.03
CA SER A 104 -0.83 -2.34 -9.94
C SER A 104 -0.73 -3.76 -9.38
N ASP A 105 -0.01 -3.97 -8.28
CA ASP A 105 0.30 -5.31 -7.75
C ASP A 105 -0.89 -6.00 -7.07
N ARG A 106 -1.90 -5.24 -6.62
CA ARG A 106 -3.07 -5.80 -5.94
C ARG A 106 -4.09 -6.39 -6.92
N THR A 107 -3.86 -7.62 -7.35
CA THR A 107 -4.67 -8.29 -8.38
C THR A 107 -5.39 -9.52 -7.86
N LEU A 108 -6.63 -9.75 -8.33
CA LEU A 108 -7.35 -11.01 -8.10
C LEU A 108 -8.42 -11.24 -9.16
N THR A 109 -8.32 -12.36 -9.85
CA THR A 109 -9.27 -12.80 -10.88
C THR A 109 -9.64 -14.26 -10.66
N ASP A 110 -10.57 -14.78 -11.44
CA ASP A 110 -10.91 -16.22 -11.44
C ASP A 110 -9.71 -17.13 -11.80
N LYS A 111 -8.66 -16.55 -12.38
CA LYS A 111 -7.42 -17.26 -12.72
C LYS A 111 -6.35 -17.15 -11.63
N GLY A 112 -6.66 -16.53 -10.49
CA GLY A 112 -5.72 -16.20 -9.43
C GLY A 112 -5.21 -14.76 -9.51
N GLY A 113 -4.18 -14.45 -8.74
CA GLY A 113 -3.58 -13.14 -8.64
C GLY A 113 -2.76 -13.00 -7.37
N ASN A 114 -2.35 -11.78 -7.06
CA ASN A 114 -1.68 -11.39 -5.82
C ASN A 114 -2.57 -10.34 -5.12
N PRO A 115 -3.50 -10.75 -4.23
CA PRO A 115 -4.45 -9.80 -3.65
C PRO A 115 -3.80 -8.85 -2.65
N ASN A 116 -2.70 -9.23 -2.01
CA ASN A 116 -2.08 -8.48 -0.91
C ASN A 116 -3.12 -8.03 0.14
N LEU A 117 -4.08 -8.93 0.40
CA LEU A 117 -5.21 -8.75 1.30
C LEU A 117 -5.36 -9.97 2.18
N TYR A 118 -5.50 -9.73 3.47
CA TYR A 118 -5.88 -10.76 4.42
C TYR A 118 -7.18 -10.38 5.12
N TYR A 119 -7.83 -11.35 5.68
CA TYR A 119 -8.92 -11.12 6.63
C TYR A 119 -8.62 -11.83 7.95
N ASN A 120 -9.02 -11.21 9.03
CA ASN A 120 -8.95 -11.83 10.34
C ASN A 120 -10.11 -12.83 10.47
N ILE A 121 -9.80 -14.11 10.64
CA ILE A 121 -10.82 -15.19 10.70
C ILE A 121 -11.72 -15.13 11.95
N VAL A 122 -11.32 -14.34 12.96
CA VAL A 122 -12.08 -14.19 14.21
C VAL A 122 -13.03 -13.00 14.11
N THR A 123 -12.54 -11.84 13.64
CA THR A 123 -13.34 -10.59 13.57
C THR A 123 -14.00 -10.38 12.21
N GLY A 124 -13.48 -11.00 11.15
CA GLY A 124 -13.92 -10.78 9.78
C GLY A 124 -13.38 -9.49 9.14
N ASP A 125 -12.52 -8.76 9.84
CA ASP A 125 -11.96 -7.50 9.35
C ASP A 125 -10.94 -7.74 8.23
N LEU A 126 -11.00 -6.90 7.20
CA LEU A 126 -10.01 -6.88 6.13
C LEU A 126 -8.71 -6.25 6.64
N VAL A 127 -7.58 -6.72 6.15
CA VAL A 127 -6.25 -6.17 6.37
C VAL A 127 -5.58 -5.94 5.03
N VAL A 128 -5.16 -4.69 4.79
CA VAL A 128 -4.52 -4.23 3.55
C VAL A 128 -3.04 -4.00 3.82
N PHE A 129 -2.17 -4.62 3.04
CA PHE A 129 -0.70 -4.50 3.21
C PHE A 129 0.02 -4.65 1.87
N ASP A 130 1.35 -4.55 1.91
CA ASP A 130 2.25 -4.70 0.76
C ASP A 130 2.02 -3.66 -0.33
N HIS A 131 2.68 -2.52 -0.17
CA HIS A 131 2.63 -1.39 -1.11
C HIS A 131 4.03 -1.05 -1.66
N ASN A 132 4.99 -1.97 -1.54
CA ASN A 132 6.37 -1.74 -1.97
C ASN A 132 6.54 -1.53 -3.48
N LEU A 133 5.51 -1.86 -4.27
CA LEU A 133 5.43 -1.63 -5.71
C LEU A 133 4.45 -0.48 -6.09
N ALA A 134 4.03 0.34 -5.11
CA ALA A 134 3.23 1.54 -5.40
C ALA A 134 4.04 2.59 -6.21
N PHE A 135 3.37 3.63 -6.65
CA PHE A 135 3.94 4.75 -7.42
C PHE A 135 4.59 4.32 -8.75
N GLU A 136 4.02 3.32 -9.38
CA GLU A 136 4.54 2.71 -10.61
C GLU A 136 4.56 3.69 -11.78
N HIS A 137 5.66 3.65 -12.58
CA HIS A 137 5.82 4.52 -13.75
C HIS A 137 4.90 4.14 -14.92
N ASP A 138 4.72 2.83 -15.13
CA ASP A 138 3.97 2.27 -16.26
C ASP A 138 2.55 1.82 -15.86
N PHE A 139 1.95 2.47 -14.86
CA PHE A 139 0.62 2.13 -14.37
C PHE A 139 -0.44 2.27 -15.47
N SER A 140 -1.23 1.21 -15.65
CA SER A 140 -2.32 1.14 -16.61
C SER A 140 -3.69 1.22 -15.91
N SER A 141 -4.43 2.31 -16.14
CA SER A 141 -5.80 2.44 -15.63
C SER A 141 -6.74 1.37 -16.18
N LEU A 142 -6.51 0.90 -17.40
CA LEU A 142 -7.30 -0.16 -18.03
C LEU A 142 -7.07 -1.52 -17.34
N ASP A 143 -5.80 -1.84 -17.04
CA ASP A 143 -5.46 -3.07 -16.32
C ASP A 143 -5.99 -2.98 -14.89
N HIS A 144 -5.82 -1.84 -14.21
CA HIS A 144 -6.37 -1.60 -12.88
C HIS A 144 -7.88 -1.86 -12.86
N LYS A 145 -8.64 -1.27 -13.78
CA LYS A 145 -10.08 -1.54 -13.94
C LYS A 145 -10.40 -3.01 -14.23
N SER A 146 -9.47 -3.77 -14.80
CA SER A 146 -9.72 -5.13 -15.28
C SER A 146 -9.39 -6.20 -14.26
N ILE A 147 -8.24 -6.09 -13.58
CA ILE A 147 -7.65 -7.16 -12.76
C ILE A 147 -7.43 -6.80 -11.30
N HIS A 148 -7.62 -5.52 -10.90
CA HIS A 148 -7.54 -5.15 -9.48
C HIS A 148 -8.45 -6.02 -8.63
N ALA A 149 -8.02 -6.41 -7.44
CA ALA A 149 -8.74 -7.35 -6.58
C ALA A 149 -10.21 -6.95 -6.33
N ALA A 150 -10.51 -5.67 -6.16
CA ALA A 150 -11.87 -5.18 -5.95
C ALA A 150 -12.70 -5.10 -7.25
N SER A 151 -12.09 -5.09 -8.44
CA SER A 151 -12.76 -4.83 -9.71
C SER A 151 -13.87 -5.84 -10.03
N SER A 152 -13.64 -7.13 -9.76
CA SER A 152 -14.61 -8.18 -10.05
C SER A 152 -15.90 -8.04 -9.23
N VAL A 153 -15.79 -7.54 -8.00
CA VAL A 153 -16.93 -7.32 -7.10
C VAL A 153 -17.65 -6.02 -7.44
N ILE A 154 -16.91 -4.98 -7.80
CA ILE A 154 -17.49 -3.69 -8.20
C ILE A 154 -18.24 -3.83 -9.53
N LYS A 155 -17.65 -4.45 -10.56
CA LYS A 155 -18.25 -4.69 -11.88
C LYS A 155 -19.51 -5.57 -11.85
N GLY A 156 -19.55 -6.57 -11.01
CA GLY A 156 -20.66 -7.51 -10.92
C GLY A 156 -21.98 -6.89 -10.45
N GLN A 157 -22.01 -5.61 -10.15
CA GLN A 157 -23.15 -4.97 -9.51
C GLN A 157 -23.59 -3.65 -10.17
N THR A 158 -22.80 -3.10 -11.08
CA THR A 158 -23.17 -1.89 -11.86
C THR A 158 -22.52 -1.97 -13.24
N ASP A 159 -23.28 -1.69 -14.28
CA ASP A 159 -22.75 -1.59 -15.64
C ASP A 159 -21.88 -0.32 -15.86
N LEU A 160 -21.75 0.53 -14.83
CA LEU A 160 -21.16 1.86 -14.96
C LEU A 160 -20.30 2.19 -13.72
N PHE A 161 -18.97 2.18 -13.89
CA PHE A 161 -18.02 2.70 -12.89
C PHE A 161 -18.28 4.18 -12.59
N THR A 162 -18.70 4.95 -13.58
CA THR A 162 -18.93 6.39 -13.52
C THR A 162 -20.05 6.80 -12.56
N ASP A 163 -21.09 5.96 -12.36
CA ASP A 163 -22.19 6.27 -11.45
C ASP A 163 -21.90 5.91 -9.99
N VAL A 164 -20.79 5.20 -9.73
CA VAL A 164 -20.42 4.70 -8.39
C VAL A 164 -19.35 5.57 -7.72
N ILE A 165 -18.49 6.24 -8.51
CA ILE A 165 -17.39 7.04 -7.98
C ILE A 165 -17.84 8.48 -7.78
N ASP A 166 -18.05 8.87 -6.52
CA ASP A 166 -18.27 10.26 -6.13
C ASP A 166 -16.93 11.01 -6.13
N LYS A 167 -16.67 11.77 -7.20
CA LYS A 167 -15.47 12.56 -7.38
C LYS A 167 -15.20 13.50 -6.20
N ALA A 168 -16.22 14.23 -5.74
CA ALA A 168 -16.06 15.20 -4.67
C ALA A 168 -15.69 14.52 -3.34
N HIS A 169 -16.29 13.35 -3.08
CA HIS A 169 -15.97 12.52 -1.92
C HIS A 169 -14.51 12.08 -1.94
N TYR A 170 -14.03 11.55 -3.05
CA TYR A 170 -12.65 11.06 -3.13
C TYR A 170 -11.62 12.17 -3.21
N GLN A 171 -11.92 13.30 -3.82
CA GLN A 171 -11.05 14.47 -3.74
C GLN A 171 -10.82 14.88 -2.28
N ALA A 172 -11.88 15.00 -1.49
CA ALA A 172 -11.77 15.33 -0.07
C ALA A 172 -10.93 14.31 0.71
N LYS A 173 -11.12 13.00 0.44
CA LYS A 173 -10.30 11.93 1.08
C LYS A 173 -8.82 12.03 0.70
N PHE A 174 -8.49 12.31 -0.56
CA PHE A 174 -7.11 12.48 -1.00
C PHE A 174 -6.48 13.73 -0.37
N GLU A 175 -7.20 14.85 -0.34
CA GLU A 175 -6.75 16.08 0.32
C GLU A 175 -6.49 15.83 1.82
N GLU A 176 -7.38 15.15 2.53
CA GLU A 176 -7.23 14.80 3.93
C GLU A 176 -6.02 13.88 4.17
N ALA A 177 -5.84 12.85 3.33
CA ALA A 177 -4.69 11.94 3.43
C ALA A 177 -3.36 12.66 3.17
N MET A 178 -3.35 13.71 2.34
CA MET A 178 -2.18 14.55 2.03
C MET A 178 -1.87 15.60 3.10
N LEU A 179 -2.73 15.80 4.11
CA LEU A 179 -2.40 16.72 5.20
C LEU A 179 -1.09 16.29 5.87
N ASP A 180 -0.20 17.26 6.08
CA ASP A 180 1.12 17.03 6.67
C ASP A 180 1.99 15.98 5.92
N PHE A 181 1.83 15.85 4.60
CA PHE A 181 2.62 14.92 3.78
C PHE A 181 4.13 15.14 3.95
N ASP A 182 4.57 16.40 4.10
CA ASP A 182 5.97 16.73 4.37
C ASP A 182 6.49 16.09 5.67
N ALA A 183 5.66 15.93 6.68
CA ALA A 183 6.04 15.24 7.90
C ALA A 183 6.30 13.74 7.65
N VAL A 184 5.54 13.11 6.73
CA VAL A 184 5.78 11.72 6.32
C VAL A 184 7.12 11.56 5.62
N ILE A 185 7.45 12.49 4.71
CA ILE A 185 8.70 12.48 3.96
C ILE A 185 9.90 12.76 4.88
N ASN A 186 9.79 13.71 5.79
CA ASN A 186 10.90 14.11 6.68
C ASN A 186 11.33 13.01 7.68
N ILE A 187 10.51 11.98 7.89
CA ILE A 187 10.84 10.85 8.77
C ILE A 187 11.60 9.74 8.00
N ILE A 188 11.57 9.75 6.66
CA ILE A 188 12.27 8.75 5.85
C ILE A 188 13.75 8.71 6.22
N PRO A 189 14.30 7.52 6.54
CA PRO A 189 15.70 7.40 6.95
C PRO A 189 16.65 7.90 5.88
N ARG A 190 17.66 8.68 6.32
CA ARG A 190 18.68 9.20 5.42
C ARG A 190 19.38 8.10 4.64
N GLU A 191 19.67 6.96 5.28
CA GLU A 191 20.32 5.82 4.64
C GLU A 191 19.51 5.26 3.45
N TRP A 192 18.17 5.34 3.49
CA TRP A 192 17.34 4.90 2.36
C TRP A 192 17.44 5.89 1.20
N LEU A 193 17.40 7.19 1.50
CA LEU A 193 17.54 8.24 0.50
C LEU A 193 18.92 8.25 -0.16
N ASP A 194 19.97 8.12 0.65
CA ASP A 194 21.36 8.07 0.16
C ASP A 194 21.63 6.82 -0.70
N GLY A 195 20.84 5.77 -0.54
CA GLY A 195 20.88 4.56 -1.38
C GLY A 195 20.24 4.71 -2.77
N LEU A 196 19.51 5.81 -3.01
CA LEU A 196 18.90 6.10 -4.31
C LEU A 196 19.83 6.98 -5.16
N LYS A 197 19.74 6.80 -6.48
CA LYS A 197 20.53 7.61 -7.42
C LYS A 197 20.05 9.07 -7.48
N ASP A 198 18.73 9.30 -7.30
CA ASP A 198 18.08 10.60 -7.32
C ASP A 198 16.87 10.56 -6.37
N ALA A 199 17.13 10.69 -5.08
CA ALA A 199 16.09 10.62 -4.07
C ALA A 199 15.15 11.83 -4.12
N ASP A 200 15.68 13.03 -4.32
CA ASP A 200 14.88 14.26 -4.37
C ASP A 200 13.95 14.24 -5.58
N GLY A 201 14.46 13.85 -6.76
CA GLY A 201 13.64 13.71 -7.97
C GLY A 201 12.54 12.66 -7.81
N GLU A 202 12.81 11.56 -7.11
CA GLU A 202 11.81 10.53 -6.86
C GLU A 202 10.71 11.00 -5.88
N ILE A 203 11.06 11.69 -4.82
CA ILE A 203 10.09 12.28 -3.88
C ILE A 203 9.24 13.34 -4.57
N ASP A 204 9.84 14.19 -5.40
CA ASP A 204 9.11 15.19 -6.18
C ASP A 204 8.15 14.53 -7.18
N ARG A 205 8.56 13.46 -7.84
CA ARG A 205 7.72 12.66 -8.73
C ARG A 205 6.50 12.11 -7.99
N ILE A 206 6.71 11.49 -6.82
CA ILE A 206 5.61 10.98 -5.98
C ILE A 206 4.66 12.11 -5.62
N ARG A 207 5.17 13.26 -5.22
CA ARG A 207 4.35 14.43 -4.88
C ARG A 207 3.49 14.91 -6.05
N VAL A 208 4.06 14.98 -7.25
CA VAL A 208 3.32 15.33 -8.47
C VAL A 208 2.24 14.29 -8.78
N LEU A 209 2.58 13.01 -8.72
CA LEU A 209 1.65 11.90 -8.94
C LEU A 209 0.47 11.95 -7.96
N LEU A 210 0.74 12.15 -6.66
CA LEU A 210 -0.30 12.21 -5.64
C LEU A 210 -1.21 13.43 -5.77
N ASN A 211 -0.78 14.51 -6.43
CA ASN A 211 -1.61 15.68 -6.70
C ASN A 211 -2.37 15.59 -8.05
N ASP A 212 -2.23 14.52 -8.82
CA ASP A 212 -2.84 14.39 -10.15
C ASP A 212 -4.39 14.37 -10.08
N PHE A 213 -4.98 14.05 -8.95
CA PHE A 213 -6.44 14.03 -8.76
C PHE A 213 -7.12 15.41 -8.95
N VAL A 214 -6.37 16.50 -8.97
CA VAL A 214 -6.92 17.83 -9.29
C VAL A 214 -7.22 17.98 -10.78
N ASN A 215 -6.62 17.15 -11.64
CA ASN A 215 -6.77 17.18 -13.09
C ASN A 215 -7.96 16.31 -13.54
N GLU A 216 -8.72 16.79 -14.53
CA GLU A 216 -9.86 16.04 -15.09
C GLU A 216 -9.43 14.70 -15.70
N ASN A 217 -8.27 14.64 -16.36
CA ASN A 217 -7.75 13.42 -16.99
C ASN A 217 -7.63 12.24 -15.98
N PHE A 218 -7.33 12.54 -14.70
CA PHE A 218 -7.29 11.52 -13.65
C PHE A 218 -8.64 10.80 -13.52
N TRP A 219 -9.74 11.55 -13.58
CA TRP A 219 -11.10 11.04 -13.44
C TRP A 219 -11.63 10.43 -14.74
N GLU A 220 -11.33 11.03 -15.88
CA GLU A 220 -11.71 10.51 -17.20
C GLU A 220 -11.13 9.12 -17.47
N ALA A 221 -9.92 8.84 -17.00
CA ALA A 221 -9.29 7.52 -17.14
C ALA A 221 -9.99 6.43 -16.30
N LEU A 222 -10.84 6.79 -15.33
CA LEU A 222 -11.68 5.87 -14.57
C LEU A 222 -13.04 5.60 -15.22
N ALA A 223 -13.50 6.51 -16.08
CA ALA A 223 -14.74 6.37 -16.83
C ALA A 223 -14.59 5.37 -18.03
#